data_7ef99c29e2fe771e93ecb93eea5ac4d3
#
_entry.id   7ef99c29e2fe771e93ecb93eea5ac4d3
#
_cell.length_a   1.000
_cell.length_b   1.000
_cell.length_c   1.000
_cell.angle_alpha   90.00
_cell.angle_beta   90.00
_cell.angle_gamma   90.00
#
_symmetry.space_group_name_H-M   'P 1'
#
loop_
_entity.id
_entity.type
_entity.pdbx_description
1 polymer ?
#
loop_
_entity_poly.entity_id
_entity_poly.type
_entity_poly.pdbx_seq_one_letter_code
_entity_poly.pdbx_strand_id
1 'polypeptide(L)'
;MGKEKNPGRGKNRIELKKGTINIMKKLEEYVISIPDFPEPGIIFRDITSILQDPDGLKLAIDSLLAMVKDVDFDVVVGAESRGFIFGTPVAYALGKAFVPARKPGKLPRETVSMEYALEYGTGTIELHKDSIKPGQKVVIIDDLIATGGTVEAIAKLVEELGGEVVKICFVMELAGLKGRDKLQKYDVDSAIIYEGK
;
A
#
# COMPACT_ATOMS: atom_id res chain seq x y z
N MET A 1 -38.76 -43.29 37.60
CA MET A 1 -37.30 -43.04 37.66
C MET A 1 -36.73 -43.24 36.26
N GLY A 2 -36.71 -42.23 35.44
CA GLY A 2 -36.21 -42.24 34.06
C GLY A 2 -34.84 -41.52 34.01
N LYS A 3 -33.82 -42.24 33.53
CA LYS A 3 -32.48 -41.67 33.27
C LYS A 3 -32.48 -41.02 31.89
N GLU A 4 -32.36 -39.70 31.85
CA GLU A 4 -32.06 -38.97 30.64
C GLU A 4 -30.65 -39.30 30.13
N LYS A 5 -30.58 -39.69 28.85
CA LYS A 5 -29.33 -39.86 28.13
C LYS A 5 -28.95 -38.54 27.44
N ASN A 6 -27.82 -38.01 27.86
CA ASN A 6 -27.16 -36.85 27.28
C ASN A 6 -26.59 -37.20 25.87
N PRO A 7 -26.93 -36.50 24.76
CA PRO A 7 -26.34 -36.78 23.47
C PRO A 7 -24.95 -36.12 23.36
N GLY A 8 -23.98 -36.94 23.03
CA GLY A 8 -22.58 -36.65 22.97
C GLY A 8 -22.23 -35.49 22.03
N ARG A 9 -21.29 -34.69 22.45
CA ARG A 9 -20.56 -33.70 21.68
C ARG A 9 -19.93 -34.36 20.46
N GLY A 10 -20.41 -34.01 19.27
CA GLY A 10 -19.78 -34.32 18.01
C GLY A 10 -18.40 -33.65 17.93
N LYS A 11 -17.36 -34.45 17.98
CA LYS A 11 -15.99 -34.01 17.66
C LYS A 11 -15.93 -33.75 16.16
N ASN A 12 -15.94 -32.50 15.75
CA ASN A 12 -15.54 -32.13 14.39
C ASN A 12 -14.07 -32.52 14.20
N ARG A 13 -13.86 -33.67 13.60
CA ARG A 13 -12.55 -34.15 13.15
C ARG A 13 -12.27 -33.43 11.84
N ILE A 14 -11.40 -32.40 11.90
CA ILE A 14 -10.84 -31.80 10.68
C ILE A 14 -9.96 -32.87 10.05
N GLU A 15 -10.44 -33.49 8.99
CA GLU A 15 -9.62 -34.36 8.12
C GLU A 15 -8.67 -33.46 7.33
N LEU A 16 -7.42 -33.44 7.75
CA LEU A 16 -6.32 -32.90 6.94
C LEU A 16 -6.18 -33.79 5.70
N LYS A 17 -6.65 -33.31 4.54
CA LYS A 17 -6.40 -33.97 3.26
C LYS A 17 -4.89 -34.00 3.04
N LYS A 18 -4.35 -35.21 2.97
CA LYS A 18 -2.93 -35.47 2.65
C LYS A 18 -2.59 -34.92 1.27
N GLY A 19 -1.53 -34.09 1.21
CA GLY A 19 -0.61 -34.05 0.08
C GLY A 19 -0.97 -33.17 -1.09
N THR A 20 -1.15 -31.86 -0.88
CA THR A 20 -0.79 -30.88 -1.90
C THR A 20 0.32 -30.04 -1.31
N ILE A 21 1.52 -30.11 -1.87
CA ILE A 21 2.57 -29.13 -1.60
C ILE A 21 1.98 -27.84 -2.17
N ASN A 22 1.41 -27.01 -1.28
CA ASN A 22 0.95 -25.69 -1.65
C ASN A 22 2.23 -24.86 -1.88
N ILE A 23 2.72 -24.84 -3.11
CA ILE A 23 3.79 -23.92 -3.51
C ILE A 23 3.14 -22.54 -3.32
N MET A 24 3.53 -21.83 -2.26
CA MET A 24 3.05 -20.46 -2.04
C MET A 24 3.47 -19.64 -3.26
N LYS A 25 2.48 -19.16 -4.00
CA LYS A 25 2.70 -18.24 -5.13
C LYS A 25 3.45 -17.01 -4.62
N LYS A 26 4.35 -16.51 -5.44
CA LYS A 26 4.96 -15.20 -5.22
C LYS A 26 3.95 -14.10 -5.52
N LEU A 27 4.14 -12.92 -4.93
CA LEU A 27 3.21 -11.81 -5.10
C LEU A 27 3.07 -11.39 -6.59
N GLU A 28 4.15 -11.48 -7.36
CA GLU A 28 4.15 -11.19 -8.81
C GLU A 28 3.21 -12.10 -9.61
N GLU A 29 2.94 -13.32 -9.14
CA GLU A 29 2.08 -14.28 -9.82
C GLU A 29 0.57 -13.94 -9.70
N TYR A 30 0.24 -12.99 -8.83
CA TYR A 30 -1.11 -12.44 -8.69
C TYR A 30 -1.34 -11.20 -9.55
N VAL A 31 -0.29 -10.63 -10.16
CA VAL A 31 -0.39 -9.44 -11.02
C VAL A 31 -0.67 -9.86 -12.46
N ILE A 32 -1.82 -9.47 -12.99
CA ILE A 32 -2.14 -9.63 -14.40
C ILE A 32 -1.39 -8.57 -15.21
N SER A 33 -0.64 -9.04 -16.21
CA SER A 33 0.07 -8.16 -17.15
C SER A 33 -0.72 -8.06 -18.44
N ILE A 34 -1.10 -6.85 -18.84
CA ILE A 34 -1.90 -6.57 -20.03
C ILE A 34 -0.97 -5.90 -21.05
N PRO A 35 -0.54 -6.62 -22.11
CA PRO A 35 0.28 -6.03 -23.15
C PRO A 35 -0.51 -5.01 -23.97
N ASP A 36 0.22 -4.03 -24.52
CA ASP A 36 -0.30 -3.00 -25.44
C ASP A 36 -1.47 -2.18 -24.85
N PHE A 37 -1.41 -1.86 -23.54
CA PHE A 37 -2.39 -1.02 -22.87
C PHE A 37 -1.70 0.08 -22.04
N PRO A 38 -2.15 1.36 -22.10
CA PRO A 38 -3.22 1.89 -22.96
C PRO A 38 -2.78 2.09 -24.42
N GLU A 39 -1.49 1.92 -24.72
CA GLU A 39 -0.89 2.13 -26.04
C GLU A 39 0.05 0.96 -26.40
N PRO A 40 0.26 0.66 -27.71
CA PRO A 40 1.18 -0.37 -28.16
C PRO A 40 2.59 -0.22 -27.55
N GLY A 41 3.16 -1.33 -27.08
CA GLY A 41 4.50 -1.37 -26.47
C GLY A 41 4.51 -1.13 -24.95
N ILE A 42 3.39 -0.75 -24.34
CA ILE A 42 3.26 -0.62 -22.89
C ILE A 42 2.70 -1.93 -22.31
N ILE A 43 3.30 -2.40 -21.23
CA ILE A 43 2.77 -3.54 -20.45
C ILE A 43 2.15 -2.98 -19.17
N PHE A 44 0.83 -2.89 -19.13
CA PHE A 44 0.12 -2.46 -17.94
C PHE A 44 0.11 -3.57 -16.88
N ARG A 45 0.52 -3.25 -15.67
CA ARG A 45 0.52 -4.15 -14.52
C ARG A 45 -0.72 -3.87 -13.68
N ASP A 46 -1.70 -4.76 -13.77
CA ASP A 46 -2.97 -4.59 -13.07
C ASP A 46 -2.86 -5.02 -11.61
N ILE A 47 -2.64 -4.05 -10.73
CA ILE A 47 -2.59 -4.30 -9.28
C ILE A 47 -3.94 -4.74 -8.71
N THR A 48 -5.05 -4.44 -9.41
CA THR A 48 -6.38 -4.82 -8.91
C THR A 48 -6.59 -6.33 -8.92
N SER A 49 -5.85 -7.06 -9.72
CA SER A 49 -5.88 -8.53 -9.73
C SER A 49 -5.37 -9.13 -8.39
N ILE A 50 -4.44 -8.45 -7.70
CA ILE A 50 -4.01 -8.84 -6.34
C ILE A 50 -5.20 -8.77 -5.36
N LEU A 51 -6.06 -7.76 -5.50
CA LEU A 51 -7.20 -7.52 -4.61
C LEU A 51 -8.33 -8.54 -4.79
N GLN A 52 -8.40 -9.19 -5.94
CA GLN A 52 -9.43 -10.16 -6.28
C GLN A 52 -9.16 -11.54 -5.68
N ASP A 53 -7.93 -11.81 -5.27
CA ASP A 53 -7.52 -13.06 -4.67
C ASP A 53 -7.22 -12.86 -3.17
N PRO A 54 -7.85 -13.62 -2.26
CA PRO A 54 -7.66 -13.45 -0.83
C PRO A 54 -6.21 -13.71 -0.37
N ASP A 55 -5.51 -14.65 -1.00
CA ASP A 55 -4.11 -14.95 -0.69
C ASP A 55 -3.19 -13.87 -1.25
N GLY A 56 -3.49 -13.36 -2.46
CA GLY A 56 -2.79 -12.23 -3.08
C GLY A 56 -2.89 -10.96 -2.24
N LEU A 57 -4.11 -10.58 -1.84
CA LEU A 57 -4.35 -9.44 -0.97
C LEU A 57 -3.61 -9.57 0.37
N LYS A 58 -3.73 -10.75 1.00
CA LYS A 58 -3.04 -11.04 2.26
C LYS A 58 -1.53 -10.91 2.10
N LEU A 59 -0.96 -11.50 1.06
CA LEU A 59 0.48 -11.48 0.81
C LEU A 59 1.00 -10.06 0.56
N ALA A 60 0.24 -9.22 -0.16
CA ALA A 60 0.60 -7.81 -0.37
C ALA A 60 0.65 -7.03 0.95
N ILE A 61 -0.37 -7.20 1.80
CA ILE A 61 -0.40 -6.53 3.11
C ILE A 61 0.69 -7.05 4.04
N ASP A 62 0.90 -8.38 4.11
CA ASP A 62 1.95 -9.00 4.92
C ASP A 62 3.35 -8.51 4.49
N SER A 63 3.56 -8.32 3.17
CA SER A 63 4.82 -7.78 2.63
C SER A 63 5.06 -6.34 3.10
N LEU A 64 4.04 -5.49 3.05
CA LEU A 64 4.13 -4.11 3.55
C LEU A 64 4.36 -4.08 5.07
N LEU A 65 3.67 -4.93 5.83
CA LEU A 65 3.89 -5.07 7.27
C LEU A 65 5.34 -5.48 7.58
N ALA A 66 5.90 -6.39 6.80
CA ALA A 66 7.29 -6.83 6.97
C ALA A 66 8.31 -5.70 6.72
N MET A 67 8.03 -4.78 5.78
CA MET A 67 8.89 -3.62 5.50
C MET A 67 8.94 -2.61 6.65
N VAL A 68 7.87 -2.52 7.45
CA VAL A 68 7.74 -1.50 8.52
C VAL A 68 7.82 -2.07 9.93
N LYS A 69 8.01 -3.39 10.09
CA LYS A 69 7.95 -4.08 11.40
C LYS A 69 8.95 -3.54 12.43
N ASP A 70 10.13 -3.12 11.97
CA ASP A 70 11.22 -2.64 12.82
C ASP A 70 11.38 -1.09 12.72
N VAL A 71 10.43 -0.41 12.06
CA VAL A 71 10.42 1.05 11.90
C VAL A 71 9.62 1.67 13.04
N ASP A 72 10.21 2.64 13.73
CA ASP A 72 9.50 3.45 14.72
C ASP A 72 8.78 4.59 14.01
N PHE A 73 7.43 4.59 14.04
CA PHE A 73 6.60 5.60 13.41
C PHE A 73 5.25 5.78 14.13
N ASP A 74 4.57 6.88 13.84
CA ASP A 74 3.33 7.28 14.50
C ASP A 74 2.09 7.12 13.60
N VAL A 75 2.25 7.39 12.29
CA VAL A 75 1.11 7.50 11.38
C VAL A 75 1.47 6.96 9.99
N VAL A 76 0.49 6.36 9.33
CA VAL A 76 0.55 5.97 7.91
C VAL A 76 -0.16 7.02 7.07
N VAL A 77 0.49 7.52 6.03
CA VAL A 77 -0.15 8.33 4.98
C VAL A 77 -0.33 7.48 3.73
N GLY A 78 -1.55 7.44 3.21
CA GLY A 78 -1.86 6.71 1.96
C GLY A 78 -2.23 7.66 0.83
N ALA A 79 -1.77 7.37 -0.40
CA ALA A 79 -2.08 8.17 -1.58
C ALA A 79 -3.43 7.79 -2.20
N GLU A 80 -4.23 8.79 -2.63
CA GLU A 80 -5.50 8.54 -3.35
C GLU A 80 -5.23 7.92 -4.71
N SER A 81 -5.89 6.83 -5.01
CA SER A 81 -6.91 6.16 -4.21
C SER A 81 -6.46 4.75 -3.76
N ARG A 82 -5.60 4.08 -4.54
CA ARG A 82 -5.24 2.68 -4.29
C ARG A 82 -4.31 2.51 -3.08
N GLY A 83 -3.50 3.53 -2.76
CA GLY A 83 -2.71 3.54 -1.53
C GLY A 83 -3.55 3.40 -0.25
N PHE A 84 -4.83 3.83 -0.26
CA PHE A 84 -5.74 3.64 0.87
C PHE A 84 -6.03 2.17 1.15
N ILE A 85 -6.15 1.37 0.09
CA ILE A 85 -6.49 -0.05 0.19
C ILE A 85 -5.42 -0.81 0.95
N PHE A 86 -4.16 -0.45 0.74
CA PHE A 86 -3.01 -1.09 1.36
C PHE A 86 -2.57 -0.42 2.66
N GLY A 87 -2.58 0.92 2.70
CA GLY A 87 -2.15 1.69 3.87
C GLY A 87 -3.07 1.53 5.08
N THR A 88 -4.39 1.49 4.87
CA THR A 88 -5.36 1.34 5.97
C THR A 88 -5.22 0.01 6.72
N PRO A 89 -5.12 -1.16 6.06
CA PRO A 89 -4.86 -2.43 6.76
C PRO A 89 -3.54 -2.45 7.53
N VAL A 90 -2.47 -1.84 6.99
CA VAL A 90 -1.18 -1.74 7.69
C VAL A 90 -1.31 -0.88 8.94
N ALA A 91 -1.94 0.29 8.85
CA ALA A 91 -2.19 1.16 10.00
C ALA A 91 -3.02 0.44 11.07
N TYR A 92 -4.10 -0.23 10.66
CA TYR A 92 -4.97 -1.01 11.55
C TYR A 92 -4.20 -2.14 12.28
N ALA A 93 -3.44 -2.93 11.53
CA ALA A 93 -2.70 -4.08 12.09
C ALA A 93 -1.65 -3.66 13.13
N LEU A 94 -1.08 -2.46 12.98
CA LEU A 94 -0.05 -1.92 13.87
C LEU A 94 -0.59 -0.94 14.92
N GLY A 95 -1.92 -0.71 14.98
CA GLY A 95 -2.54 0.24 15.91
C GLY A 95 -2.10 1.69 15.68
N LYS A 96 -1.84 2.07 14.42
CA LYS A 96 -1.42 3.41 14.01
C LYS A 96 -2.56 4.20 13.40
N ALA A 97 -2.45 5.53 13.39
CA ALA A 97 -3.37 6.39 12.66
C ALA A 97 -3.16 6.27 11.15
N PHE A 98 -4.23 6.52 10.38
CA PHE A 98 -4.17 6.62 8.92
C PHE A 98 -4.61 8.00 8.46
N VAL A 99 -3.82 8.64 7.60
CA VAL A 99 -4.07 9.93 7.00
C VAL A 99 -4.19 9.79 5.48
N PRO A 100 -5.33 10.14 4.88
CA PRO A 100 -5.50 10.10 3.44
C PRO A 100 -4.90 11.34 2.78
N ALA A 101 -3.96 11.16 1.84
CA ALA A 101 -3.56 12.20 0.90
C ALA A 101 -4.51 12.17 -0.30
N ARG A 102 -5.17 13.30 -0.62
CA ARG A 102 -6.26 13.33 -1.57
C ARG A 102 -6.10 14.36 -2.67
N LYS A 103 -6.77 14.14 -3.79
CA LYS A 103 -6.90 15.12 -4.87
C LYS A 103 -7.70 16.35 -4.38
N PRO A 104 -7.51 17.54 -4.99
CA PRO A 104 -8.16 18.78 -4.58
C PRO A 104 -9.68 18.67 -4.41
N GLY A 105 -10.17 19.33 -3.37
CA GLY A 105 -11.61 19.40 -3.09
C GLY A 105 -12.23 18.12 -2.52
N LYS A 106 -11.42 17.13 -2.12
CA LYS A 106 -11.91 15.88 -1.51
C LYS A 106 -11.81 15.89 0.01
N LEU A 107 -11.12 16.84 0.59
CA LEU A 107 -10.94 17.00 2.03
C LEU A 107 -11.78 18.18 2.52
N PRO A 108 -12.64 18.01 3.55
CA PRO A 108 -13.64 19.03 3.94
C PRO A 108 -13.12 20.11 4.90
N ARG A 109 -11.93 19.96 5.49
CA ARG A 109 -11.30 20.94 6.39
C ARG A 109 -10.19 21.70 5.66
N GLU A 110 -9.52 22.63 6.35
CA GLU A 110 -8.36 23.34 5.81
C GLU A 110 -7.28 22.34 5.36
N THR A 111 -6.71 22.60 4.19
CA THR A 111 -5.68 21.74 3.57
C THR A 111 -4.40 22.51 3.30
N VAL A 112 -3.30 21.80 3.25
CA VAL A 112 -2.09 22.16 2.53
C VAL A 112 -2.08 21.38 1.22
N SER A 113 -1.54 21.98 0.15
CA SER A 113 -1.55 21.38 -1.18
C SER A 113 -0.21 21.51 -1.87
N MET A 114 0.14 20.53 -2.71
CA MET A 114 1.33 20.55 -3.52
C MET A 114 1.04 20.09 -4.94
N GLU A 115 1.51 20.89 -5.89
CA GLU A 115 1.50 20.54 -7.31
C GLU A 115 2.71 19.68 -7.66
N TYR A 116 2.52 18.70 -8.54
CA TYR A 116 3.58 17.82 -9.00
C TYR A 116 3.41 17.48 -10.48
N ALA A 117 4.53 17.20 -11.15
CA ALA A 117 4.53 16.79 -12.54
C ALA A 117 4.05 15.35 -12.69
N LEU A 118 3.11 15.13 -13.58
CA LEU A 118 2.71 13.83 -14.11
C LEU A 118 3.48 13.53 -15.40
N GLU A 119 3.31 12.34 -15.95
CA GLU A 119 3.81 12.01 -17.28
C GLU A 119 3.21 12.96 -18.35
N TYR A 120 1.92 13.29 -18.17
CA TYR A 120 1.20 14.29 -18.99
C TYR A 120 0.53 15.31 -18.07
N GLY A 121 1.05 16.55 -18.07
CA GLY A 121 0.49 17.67 -17.29
C GLY A 121 0.95 17.70 -15.82
N THR A 122 0.15 18.34 -14.97
CA THR A 122 0.38 18.48 -13.53
C THR A 122 -0.78 17.87 -12.73
N GLY A 123 -0.45 17.39 -11.55
CA GLY A 123 -1.42 16.94 -10.55
C GLY A 123 -1.25 17.75 -9.29
N THR A 124 -2.27 17.76 -8.46
CA THR A 124 -2.21 18.35 -7.12
C THR A 124 -2.66 17.33 -6.10
N ILE A 125 -1.99 17.29 -4.96
CA ILE A 125 -2.35 16.45 -3.81
C ILE A 125 -2.48 17.32 -2.57
N GLU A 126 -3.39 16.94 -1.67
CA GLU A 126 -3.72 17.67 -0.45
C GLU A 126 -3.65 16.77 0.77
N LEU A 127 -3.24 17.36 1.90
CA LEU A 127 -3.40 16.84 3.25
C LEU A 127 -4.20 17.84 4.08
N HIS A 128 -4.98 17.36 5.07
CA HIS A 128 -5.51 18.25 6.07
C HIS A 128 -4.38 18.90 6.87
N LYS A 129 -4.45 20.20 7.08
CA LYS A 129 -3.45 20.99 7.78
C LYS A 129 -3.19 20.54 9.22
N ASP A 130 -4.18 19.90 9.85
CA ASP A 130 -4.13 19.37 11.22
C ASP A 130 -3.86 17.86 11.29
N SER A 131 -3.58 17.21 10.16
CA SER A 131 -3.49 15.75 10.10
C SER A 131 -2.13 15.18 10.56
N ILE A 132 -1.08 15.95 10.46
CA ILE A 132 0.27 15.61 10.92
C ILE A 132 0.69 16.63 11.97
N LYS A 133 1.21 16.15 13.10
CA LYS A 133 1.74 17.01 14.17
C LYS A 133 3.25 17.14 14.03
N PRO A 134 3.83 18.30 14.37
CA PRO A 134 5.28 18.46 14.37
C PRO A 134 5.99 17.36 15.15
N GLY A 135 7.02 16.78 14.54
CA GLY A 135 7.83 15.70 15.10
C GLY A 135 7.24 14.29 14.97
N GLN A 136 6.02 14.13 14.40
CA GLN A 136 5.50 12.79 14.11
C GLN A 136 6.30 12.12 13.00
N LYS A 137 6.61 10.85 13.21
CA LYS A 137 7.24 9.97 12.23
C LYS A 137 6.19 9.33 11.34
N VAL A 138 6.39 9.44 10.05
CA VAL A 138 5.41 9.09 9.02
C VAL A 138 5.94 7.99 8.11
N VAL A 139 5.13 6.96 7.90
CA VAL A 139 5.29 5.98 6.82
C VAL A 139 4.32 6.33 5.70
N ILE A 140 4.80 6.45 4.47
CA ILE A 140 3.94 6.66 3.28
C ILE A 140 3.74 5.33 2.58
N ILE A 141 2.51 5.00 2.22
CA ILE A 141 2.17 3.77 1.49
C ILE A 141 1.37 4.11 0.23
N ASP A 142 1.82 3.58 -0.89
CA ASP A 142 1.05 3.60 -2.14
C ASP A 142 1.08 2.21 -2.81
N ASP A 143 0.22 2.01 -3.78
CA ASP A 143 0.16 0.76 -4.53
C ASP A 143 1.34 0.60 -5.49
N LEU A 144 1.73 1.68 -6.17
CA LEU A 144 2.71 1.63 -7.25
C LEU A 144 3.57 2.90 -7.28
N ILE A 145 4.88 2.72 -7.49
CA ILE A 145 5.77 3.80 -7.91
C ILE A 145 6.07 3.70 -9.41
N ALA A 146 5.69 4.76 -10.14
CA ALA A 146 6.04 4.97 -11.53
C ALA A 146 7.10 6.08 -11.65
N THR A 147 6.69 7.33 -11.86
CA THR A 147 7.60 8.49 -11.93
C THR A 147 7.93 9.12 -10.58
N GLY A 148 7.32 8.67 -9.50
CA GLY A 148 7.56 9.11 -8.12
C GLY A 148 6.99 10.48 -7.73
N GLY A 149 6.40 11.23 -8.66
CA GLY A 149 5.96 12.61 -8.42
C GLY A 149 4.90 12.75 -7.34
N THR A 150 3.89 11.89 -7.32
CA THR A 150 2.80 11.94 -6.32
C THR A 150 3.34 11.75 -4.90
N VAL A 151 4.17 10.73 -4.71
CA VAL A 151 4.70 10.40 -3.37
C VAL A 151 5.75 11.41 -2.93
N GLU A 152 6.56 11.96 -3.84
CA GLU A 152 7.46 13.08 -3.54
C GLU A 152 6.67 14.30 -3.03
N ALA A 153 5.55 14.64 -3.67
CA ALA A 153 4.69 15.73 -3.23
C ALA A 153 4.08 15.47 -1.85
N ILE A 154 3.60 14.25 -1.59
CA ILE A 154 3.09 13.85 -0.27
C ILE A 154 4.18 13.97 0.80
N ALA A 155 5.38 13.51 0.51
CA ALA A 155 6.49 13.58 1.45
C ALA A 155 6.85 15.03 1.81
N LYS A 156 6.87 15.93 0.82
CA LYS A 156 7.08 17.37 1.04
C LYS A 156 5.96 18.00 1.88
N LEU A 157 4.69 17.63 1.67
CA LEU A 157 3.57 18.10 2.48
C LEU A 157 3.68 17.63 3.93
N VAL A 158 4.08 16.37 4.16
CA VAL A 158 4.34 15.84 5.51
C VAL A 158 5.42 16.68 6.21
N GLU A 159 6.53 16.99 5.51
CA GLU A 159 7.62 17.81 6.03
C GLU A 159 7.19 19.26 6.26
N GLU A 160 6.37 19.85 5.38
CA GLU A 160 5.79 21.19 5.55
C GLU A 160 4.94 21.29 6.83
N LEU A 161 4.20 20.21 7.16
CA LEU A 161 3.43 20.12 8.39
C LEU A 161 4.30 19.83 9.63
N GLY A 162 5.62 19.65 9.47
CA GLY A 162 6.56 19.39 10.53
C GLY A 162 6.74 17.92 10.89
N GLY A 163 6.21 17.00 10.09
CA GLY A 163 6.44 15.57 10.22
C GLY A 163 7.78 15.13 9.65
N GLU A 164 8.22 13.92 10.00
CA GLU A 164 9.42 13.26 9.50
C GLU A 164 9.01 12.03 8.69
N VAL A 165 9.34 11.97 7.39
CA VAL A 165 9.12 10.76 6.58
C VAL A 165 10.24 9.77 6.85
N VAL A 166 9.92 8.70 7.59
CA VAL A 166 10.89 7.67 7.99
C VAL A 166 10.95 6.49 7.04
N LYS A 167 9.89 6.23 6.28
CA LYS A 167 9.88 5.18 5.25
C LYS A 167 8.78 5.39 4.23
N ILE A 168 9.02 4.92 3.01
CA ILE A 168 8.05 4.88 1.91
C ILE A 168 7.96 3.45 1.40
N CYS A 169 6.75 2.89 1.30
CA CYS A 169 6.53 1.52 0.89
C CYS A 169 5.55 1.42 -0.27
N PHE A 170 5.87 0.57 -1.22
CA PHE A 170 5.04 0.27 -2.39
C PHE A 170 4.77 -1.23 -2.50
N VAL A 171 3.60 -1.58 -3.02
CA VAL A 171 3.36 -2.96 -3.43
C VAL A 171 4.14 -3.27 -4.70
N MET A 172 4.25 -2.30 -5.62
CA MET A 172 4.87 -2.49 -6.92
C MET A 172 5.74 -1.29 -7.33
N GLU A 173 6.80 -1.57 -8.07
CA GLU A 173 7.69 -0.59 -8.66
C GLU A 173 7.90 -0.86 -10.15
N LEU A 174 7.77 0.18 -10.97
CA LEU A 174 8.16 0.18 -12.38
C LEU A 174 9.53 0.87 -12.48
N ALA A 175 10.62 0.12 -12.25
CA ALA A 175 11.97 0.65 -12.13
C ALA A 175 12.45 1.37 -13.42
N GLY A 176 11.97 0.93 -14.57
CA GLY A 176 12.25 1.60 -15.85
C GLY A 176 11.79 3.05 -15.95
N LEU A 177 10.85 3.48 -15.08
CA LEU A 177 10.38 4.88 -15.01
C LEU A 177 11.16 5.74 -14.00
N LYS A 178 12.14 5.15 -13.29
CA LYS A 178 13.11 5.84 -12.43
C LYS A 178 12.47 6.71 -11.32
N GLY A 179 11.32 6.28 -10.79
CA GLY A 179 10.63 7.04 -9.75
C GLY A 179 11.44 7.23 -8.48
N ARG A 180 12.33 6.29 -8.15
CA ARG A 180 13.25 6.40 -7.00
C ARG A 180 14.22 7.59 -7.10
N ASP A 181 14.51 8.09 -8.29
CA ASP A 181 15.42 9.23 -8.47
C ASP A 181 14.90 10.49 -7.75
N LYS A 182 13.58 10.62 -7.60
CA LYS A 182 12.95 11.72 -6.85
C LYS A 182 12.90 11.47 -5.34
N LEU A 183 13.11 10.24 -4.91
CA LEU A 183 12.94 9.80 -3.51
C LEU A 183 14.28 9.45 -2.84
N GLN A 184 15.42 9.87 -3.39
CA GLN A 184 16.77 9.49 -2.95
C GLN A 184 17.08 9.79 -1.48
N LYS A 185 16.40 10.80 -0.89
CA LYS A 185 16.60 11.17 0.53
C LYS A 185 15.79 10.31 1.50
N TYR A 186 14.92 9.44 1.00
CA TYR A 186 14.04 8.60 1.81
C TYR A 186 14.44 7.13 1.74
N ASP A 187 14.13 6.39 2.79
CA ASP A 187 14.19 4.92 2.78
C ASP A 187 12.95 4.38 2.03
N VAL A 188 13.17 3.72 0.88
CA VAL A 188 12.12 3.27 -0.05
C VAL A 188 12.21 1.79 -0.30
N ASP A 189 11.10 1.07 -0.06
CA ASP A 189 10.95 -0.35 -0.35
C ASP A 189 9.76 -0.64 -1.26
N SER A 190 9.89 -1.70 -2.06
CA SER A 190 8.85 -2.20 -2.97
C SER A 190 8.78 -3.72 -2.89
N ALA A 191 7.55 -4.29 -2.78
CA ALA A 191 7.38 -5.75 -2.69
C ALA A 191 7.64 -6.46 -4.02
N ILE A 192 7.30 -5.82 -5.13
CA ILE A 192 7.55 -6.30 -6.49
C ILE A 192 8.31 -5.23 -7.26
N ILE A 193 9.33 -5.62 -8.02
CA ILE A 193 10.07 -4.70 -8.90
C ILE A 193 10.04 -5.25 -10.32
N TYR A 194 9.53 -4.43 -11.25
CA TYR A 194 9.60 -4.69 -12.69
C TYR A 194 10.66 -3.79 -13.32
N GLU A 195 11.70 -4.42 -13.90
CA GLU A 195 12.84 -3.70 -14.52
C GLU A 195 12.48 -2.99 -15.84
N GLY A 196 11.39 -3.39 -16.50
CA GLY A 196 10.88 -2.80 -17.73
C GLY A 196 9.96 -1.59 -17.48
N LYS A 197 9.54 -0.98 -18.61
CA LYS A 197 8.49 0.04 -18.64
C LYS A 197 7.12 -0.61 -18.71
#